data_4a318148c747dfe2de5d5306f085dd70
#
_entry.id   4a318148c747dfe2de5d5306f085dd70
#
_cell.length_a   1.000
_cell.length_b   1.000
_cell.length_c   1.000
_cell.angle_alpha   90.00
_cell.angle_beta   90.00
_cell.angle_gamma   90.00
#
_symmetry.space_group_name_H-M   'P 1'
#
loop_
_entity.id
_entity.type
_entity.pdbx_description
1 polymer ?
#
loop_
_entity_poly.entity_id
_entity_poly.type
_entity_poly.pdbx_seq_one_letter_code
_entity_poly.pdbx_strand_id
1 'polypeptide(L)'
;MLIPPEGYRQAGWKVWTIGDDICWMRPGADGRLYAINPEAGFFGVAPGTSDSSNPNALATISHHTIFTNVAVTDDQEPWWEGLDSRTPALDWQGRKYDPANGPAAHPNSRFTVSARQCPSYSPKAEDPQGVPISAIVFGGRRASLVPLVFEARDWTHGVLVGAAMGSETTAAATGAVGVMRRDPMAMKPFCGYNFADYFAHWLSFGQADATLPKTALPKIFHVNWFRKGGDGKFLWPGFGENLRVLEWMIRRVEGKADAVETPIGHLPRAEDINLDGVALSDEAHELLFGFDRAGWQAEFASLGEYLQEFGARTPQALKDEQQRIAARLAG
;
A
#
# COMPACT_ATOMS: atom_id res chain seq x y z
N MET A 1 -10.56 -3.69 -2.08
CA MET A 1 -10.67 -4.87 -1.19
C MET A 1 -10.26 -6.11 -1.97
N LEU A 2 -9.19 -6.76 -1.53
CA LEU A 2 -8.58 -7.88 -2.25
C LEU A 2 -9.52 -9.10 -2.29
N ILE A 3 -9.67 -9.70 -3.47
CA ILE A 3 -10.35 -10.99 -3.65
C ILE A 3 -9.28 -12.00 -4.09
N PRO A 4 -9.14 -13.13 -3.39
CA PRO A 4 -8.19 -14.16 -3.81
C PRO A 4 -8.52 -14.70 -5.21
N PRO A 5 -7.51 -14.98 -6.07
CA PRO A 5 -7.70 -15.72 -7.30
C PRO A 5 -8.38 -17.07 -7.08
N GLU A 6 -9.01 -17.63 -8.11
CA GLU A 6 -9.85 -18.84 -7.98
C GLU A 6 -9.11 -20.02 -7.36
N GLY A 7 -7.87 -20.29 -7.78
CA GLY A 7 -7.06 -21.37 -7.20
C GLY A 7 -6.78 -21.21 -5.71
N TYR A 8 -6.58 -19.96 -5.25
CA TYR A 8 -6.43 -19.67 -3.82
C TYR A 8 -7.73 -19.85 -3.04
N ARG A 9 -8.88 -19.45 -3.62
CA ARG A 9 -10.19 -19.66 -2.99
C ARG A 9 -10.48 -21.15 -2.82
N GLN A 10 -10.21 -21.97 -3.84
CA GLN A 10 -10.36 -23.41 -3.80
C GLN A 10 -9.43 -24.06 -2.77
N ALA A 11 -8.23 -23.51 -2.57
CA ALA A 11 -7.29 -23.90 -1.52
C ALA A 11 -7.68 -23.39 -0.11
N GLY A 12 -8.81 -22.69 0.04
CA GLY A 12 -9.35 -22.23 1.32
C GLY A 12 -8.83 -20.85 1.79
N TRP A 13 -8.09 -20.12 0.96
CA TRP A 13 -7.65 -18.77 1.30
C TRP A 13 -8.81 -17.79 1.40
N LYS A 14 -8.78 -16.97 2.44
CA LYS A 14 -9.76 -15.92 2.71
C LYS A 14 -9.06 -14.62 3.02
N VAL A 15 -9.67 -13.52 2.59
CA VAL A 15 -9.26 -12.16 2.98
C VAL A 15 -10.35 -11.54 3.83
N TRP A 16 -9.98 -11.03 4.99
CA TRP A 16 -10.86 -10.33 5.90
C TRP A 16 -10.47 -8.85 5.94
N THR A 17 -11.47 -7.97 5.89
CA THR A 17 -11.29 -6.52 5.93
C THR A 17 -11.59 -6.03 7.34
N ILE A 18 -10.67 -5.28 7.95
CA ILE A 18 -10.84 -4.62 9.24
C ILE A 18 -11.17 -3.14 9.04
N GLY A 19 -10.52 -2.48 8.07
CA GLY A 19 -10.69 -1.08 7.72
C GLY A 19 -9.97 -0.79 6.41
N ASP A 20 -10.04 0.46 5.94
CA ASP A 20 -9.47 0.87 4.65
C ASP A 20 -8.49 2.06 4.74
N ASP A 21 -8.47 2.79 5.85
CA ASP A 21 -7.66 4.02 5.99
C ASP A 21 -6.91 4.06 7.33
N ILE A 22 -7.58 4.35 8.43
CA ILE A 22 -6.93 4.59 9.73
C ILE A 22 -6.70 3.27 10.48
N CYS A 23 -5.48 3.11 10.98
CA CYS A 23 -5.10 2.02 11.86
C CYS A 23 -4.42 2.57 13.12
N TRP A 24 -5.06 2.41 14.27
CA TRP A 24 -4.40 2.66 15.55
C TRP A 24 -3.68 1.41 16.01
N MET A 25 -2.41 1.56 16.35
CA MET A 25 -1.58 0.46 16.82
C MET A 25 -1.21 0.64 18.27
N ARG A 26 -1.25 -0.45 19.04
CA ARG A 26 -0.78 -0.48 20.43
C ARG A 26 -0.02 -1.76 20.73
N PRO A 27 0.98 -1.72 21.62
CA PRO A 27 1.62 -2.94 22.12
C PRO A 27 0.65 -3.69 23.06
N GLY A 28 0.64 -5.01 22.91
CA GLY A 28 0.00 -5.92 23.85
C GLY A 28 0.98 -6.37 24.94
N ALA A 29 0.45 -7.01 25.99
CA ALA A 29 1.25 -7.56 27.09
C ALA A 29 2.19 -8.70 26.64
N ASP A 30 1.91 -9.31 25.49
CA ASP A 30 2.71 -10.35 24.85
C ASP A 30 3.83 -9.80 23.95
N GLY A 31 4.00 -8.46 23.90
CA GLY A 31 4.98 -7.77 23.07
C GLY A 31 4.60 -7.63 21.59
N ARG A 32 3.45 -8.15 21.16
CA ARG A 32 2.94 -7.98 19.80
C ARG A 32 2.29 -6.61 19.64
N LEU A 33 2.26 -6.10 18.41
CA LEU A 33 1.42 -4.96 18.07
C LEU A 33 0.03 -5.42 17.69
N TYR A 34 -0.98 -4.68 18.13
CA TYR A 34 -2.39 -4.90 17.83
C TYR A 34 -2.96 -3.69 17.11
N ALA A 35 -3.79 -3.94 16.11
CA ALA A 35 -4.43 -2.93 15.27
C ALA A 35 -5.90 -2.78 15.62
N ILE A 36 -6.36 -1.53 15.69
CA ILE A 36 -7.78 -1.16 15.81
C ILE A 36 -8.09 -0.17 14.68
N ASN A 37 -9.15 -0.44 13.91
CA ASN A 37 -9.75 0.55 13.03
C ASN A 37 -10.75 1.38 13.85
N PRO A 38 -10.55 2.72 13.98
CA PRO A 38 -11.47 3.59 14.71
C PRO A 38 -12.72 3.99 13.91
N GLU A 39 -12.79 3.63 12.63
CA GLU A 39 -13.86 4.08 11.73
C GLU A 39 -14.97 3.03 11.58
N ALA A 40 -16.21 3.48 11.55
CA ALA A 40 -17.38 2.61 11.38
C ALA A 40 -17.75 2.38 9.90
N GLY A 41 -17.08 3.05 8.97
CA GLY A 41 -17.38 3.00 7.55
C GLY A 41 -16.15 3.11 6.66
N PHE A 42 -16.40 3.04 5.36
CA PHE A 42 -15.43 3.28 4.31
C PHE A 42 -15.68 4.63 3.64
N PHE A 43 -14.61 5.30 3.22
CA PHE A 43 -14.65 6.52 2.44
C PHE A 43 -13.74 6.37 1.22
N GLY A 44 -14.34 6.02 0.08
CA GLY A 44 -13.60 5.67 -1.12
C GLY A 44 -13.76 6.65 -2.28
N VAL A 45 -12.86 6.55 -3.26
CA VAL A 45 -12.93 7.25 -4.54
C VAL A 45 -13.88 6.48 -5.46
N ALA A 46 -14.84 7.19 -6.09
CA ALA A 46 -15.78 6.56 -7.01
C ALA A 46 -15.17 6.29 -8.40
N PRO A 47 -14.54 7.25 -9.11
CA PRO A 47 -14.02 7.02 -10.45
C PRO A 47 -13.05 5.83 -10.54
N GLY A 48 -13.27 4.97 -11.55
CA GLY A 48 -12.49 3.75 -11.74
C GLY A 48 -12.89 2.55 -10.88
N THR A 49 -13.81 2.73 -9.93
CA THR A 49 -14.38 1.62 -9.16
C THR A 49 -15.43 0.90 -10.01
N SER A 50 -15.18 -0.37 -10.29
CA SER A 50 -16.01 -1.21 -11.17
C SER A 50 -15.97 -2.68 -10.75
N ASP A 51 -16.80 -3.52 -11.36
CA ASP A 51 -16.75 -4.97 -11.13
C ASP A 51 -15.40 -5.59 -11.47
N SER A 52 -14.70 -5.05 -12.47
CA SER A 52 -13.38 -5.55 -12.86
C SER A 52 -12.25 -5.09 -11.92
N SER A 53 -12.38 -3.90 -11.33
CA SER A 53 -11.32 -3.33 -10.48
C SER A 53 -11.54 -3.64 -8.99
N ASN A 54 -12.78 -3.56 -8.50
CA ASN A 54 -13.08 -3.75 -7.08
C ASN A 54 -14.54 -4.22 -6.83
N PRO A 55 -14.89 -5.48 -7.16
CA PRO A 55 -16.25 -5.98 -7.00
C PRO A 55 -16.74 -5.96 -5.55
N ASN A 56 -15.87 -6.16 -4.56
CA ASN A 56 -16.26 -6.03 -3.15
C ASN A 56 -16.65 -4.59 -2.78
N ALA A 57 -16.02 -3.57 -3.37
CA ALA A 57 -16.44 -2.19 -3.15
C ALA A 57 -17.83 -1.96 -3.74
N LEU A 58 -18.11 -2.40 -4.97
CA LEU A 58 -19.44 -2.28 -5.57
C LEU A 58 -20.52 -3.00 -4.75
N ALA A 59 -20.25 -4.22 -4.28
CA ALA A 59 -21.18 -4.92 -3.40
C ALA A 59 -21.44 -4.15 -2.09
N THR A 60 -20.38 -3.53 -1.52
CA THR A 60 -20.49 -2.73 -0.30
C THR A 60 -21.36 -1.50 -0.47
N ILE A 61 -21.22 -0.78 -1.62
CA ILE A 61 -21.92 0.49 -1.88
C ILE A 61 -23.27 0.33 -2.60
N SER A 62 -23.73 -0.90 -2.77
CA SER A 62 -24.97 -1.19 -3.52
C SER A 62 -26.26 -0.62 -2.89
N HIS A 63 -26.22 -0.27 -1.60
CA HIS A 63 -27.34 0.33 -0.86
C HIS A 63 -26.84 1.11 0.35
N HIS A 64 -27.72 1.95 0.94
CA HIS A 64 -27.44 2.76 2.13
C HIS A 64 -26.09 3.50 2.08
N THR A 65 -25.78 4.06 0.92
CA THR A 65 -24.52 4.75 0.64
C THR A 65 -24.77 6.22 0.34
N ILE A 66 -23.89 7.07 0.81
CA ILE A 66 -23.86 8.49 0.45
C ILE A 66 -22.79 8.70 -0.61
N PHE A 67 -23.17 9.32 -1.73
CA PHE A 67 -22.27 9.70 -2.81
C PHE A 67 -22.10 11.22 -2.84
N THR A 68 -20.90 11.68 -3.19
CA THR A 68 -20.61 13.10 -3.39
C THR A 68 -19.94 13.32 -4.74
N ASN A 69 -20.44 14.35 -5.47
CA ASN A 69 -19.89 14.80 -6.73
C ASN A 69 -19.85 13.70 -7.83
N VAL A 70 -20.74 12.74 -7.76
CA VAL A 70 -20.96 11.75 -8.82
C VAL A 70 -21.94 12.31 -9.86
N ALA A 71 -21.96 11.72 -11.05
CA ALA A 71 -22.98 11.96 -12.06
C ALA A 71 -24.27 11.19 -11.74
N VAL A 72 -25.36 11.49 -12.41
CA VAL A 72 -26.67 10.86 -12.22
C VAL A 72 -27.22 10.37 -13.55
N THR A 73 -27.73 9.13 -13.59
CA THR A 73 -28.41 8.55 -14.76
C THR A 73 -29.86 9.03 -14.86
N ASP A 74 -30.53 8.71 -15.98
CA ASP A 74 -31.97 8.98 -16.15
C ASP A 74 -32.84 8.28 -15.08
N ASP A 75 -32.40 7.12 -14.58
CA ASP A 75 -33.04 6.33 -13.53
C ASP A 75 -32.71 6.87 -12.11
N GLN A 76 -32.04 8.02 -12.03
CA GLN A 76 -31.61 8.67 -10.78
C GLN A 76 -30.58 7.85 -9.98
N GLU A 77 -29.84 6.98 -10.63
CA GLU A 77 -28.76 6.21 -10.02
C GLU A 77 -27.42 6.97 -10.10
N PRO A 78 -26.53 6.82 -9.11
CA PRO A 78 -25.20 7.38 -9.19
C PRO A 78 -24.38 6.75 -10.31
N TRP A 79 -23.57 7.56 -10.98
CA TRP A 79 -22.69 7.12 -12.02
C TRP A 79 -21.35 7.86 -11.98
N TRP A 80 -20.30 7.18 -12.42
CA TRP A 80 -18.94 7.72 -12.55
C TRP A 80 -18.16 6.99 -13.65
N GLU A 81 -17.10 7.59 -14.13
CA GLU A 81 -16.25 7.03 -15.17
C GLU A 81 -15.65 5.69 -14.76
N GLY A 82 -15.86 4.68 -15.60
CA GLY A 82 -15.40 3.32 -15.40
C GLY A 82 -16.37 2.42 -14.63
N LEU A 83 -17.52 2.91 -14.18
CA LEU A 83 -18.52 2.08 -13.51
C LEU A 83 -19.11 1.05 -14.47
N ASP A 84 -19.68 1.51 -15.56
CA ASP A 84 -20.31 0.69 -16.61
C ASP A 84 -20.44 1.49 -17.93
N SER A 85 -21.14 0.90 -18.92
CA SER A 85 -21.32 1.47 -20.25
C SER A 85 -22.49 2.45 -20.38
N ARG A 86 -23.26 2.73 -19.32
CA ARG A 86 -24.35 3.71 -19.35
C ARG A 86 -23.80 5.11 -19.57
N THR A 87 -24.65 5.98 -20.11
CA THR A 87 -24.35 7.42 -20.20
C THR A 87 -25.15 8.14 -19.14
N PRO A 88 -24.57 8.98 -18.30
CA PRO A 88 -25.31 9.76 -17.30
C PRO A 88 -26.14 10.85 -17.97
N ALA A 89 -27.25 11.21 -17.33
CA ALA A 89 -28.12 12.32 -17.74
C ALA A 89 -27.59 13.68 -17.27
N LEU A 90 -27.10 13.70 -16.03
CA LEU A 90 -26.61 14.91 -15.37
C LEU A 90 -25.14 14.72 -14.94
N ASP A 91 -24.35 15.77 -15.08
CA ASP A 91 -23.01 15.84 -14.49
C ASP A 91 -23.06 16.06 -12.98
N TRP A 92 -21.88 16.01 -12.33
CA TRP A 92 -21.74 16.20 -10.88
C TRP A 92 -22.19 17.59 -10.38
N GLN A 93 -22.43 18.56 -11.28
CA GLN A 93 -22.94 19.88 -10.96
C GLN A 93 -24.46 19.99 -11.20
N GLY A 94 -25.12 18.88 -11.58
CA GLY A 94 -26.55 18.85 -11.87
C GLY A 94 -26.93 19.42 -13.25
N ARG A 95 -25.98 19.61 -14.15
CA ARG A 95 -26.23 20.11 -15.51
C ARG A 95 -26.44 18.91 -16.45
N LYS A 96 -27.20 19.10 -17.53
CA LYS A 96 -27.29 18.07 -18.57
C LYS A 96 -25.90 17.69 -19.06
N TYR A 97 -25.58 16.41 -19.02
CA TYR A 97 -24.28 15.91 -19.40
C TYR A 97 -24.05 16.04 -20.90
N ASP A 98 -22.88 16.55 -21.26
CA ASP A 98 -22.33 16.60 -22.62
C ASP A 98 -20.86 16.15 -22.56
N PRO A 99 -20.50 15.02 -23.22
CA PRO A 99 -19.13 14.53 -23.26
C PRO A 99 -18.09 15.55 -23.76
N ALA A 100 -18.52 16.54 -24.56
CA ALA A 100 -17.62 17.60 -25.04
C ALA A 100 -17.09 18.50 -23.90
N ASN A 101 -17.78 18.52 -22.75
CA ASN A 101 -17.40 19.32 -21.57
C ASN A 101 -16.48 18.57 -20.59
N GLY A 102 -16.07 17.34 -20.89
CA GLY A 102 -15.21 16.52 -20.07
C GLY A 102 -15.96 15.46 -19.23
N PRO A 103 -15.36 14.98 -18.14
CA PRO A 103 -15.95 13.94 -17.30
C PRO A 103 -17.29 14.33 -16.68
N ALA A 104 -18.21 13.37 -16.55
CA ALA A 104 -19.51 13.59 -15.91
C ALA A 104 -19.41 13.64 -14.40
N ALA A 105 -18.62 12.76 -13.79
CA ALA A 105 -18.32 12.80 -12.36
C ALA A 105 -17.08 13.67 -12.10
N HIS A 106 -17.01 14.28 -10.92
CA HIS A 106 -15.79 14.98 -10.51
C HIS A 106 -14.64 13.98 -10.31
N PRO A 107 -13.41 14.26 -10.74
CA PRO A 107 -12.27 13.33 -10.57
C PRO A 107 -12.00 12.88 -9.13
N ASN A 108 -12.46 13.66 -8.16
CA ASN A 108 -12.39 13.36 -6.73
C ASN A 108 -13.80 13.10 -6.13
N SER A 109 -14.73 12.56 -6.92
CA SER A 109 -16.01 12.10 -6.38
C SER A 109 -15.81 10.92 -5.43
N ARG A 110 -16.67 10.84 -4.42
CA ARG A 110 -16.50 9.92 -3.29
C ARG A 110 -17.79 9.20 -2.95
N PHE A 111 -17.64 8.10 -2.23
CA PHE A 111 -18.71 7.44 -1.51
C PHE A 111 -18.33 7.25 -0.04
N THR A 112 -19.32 7.22 0.84
CA THR A 112 -19.19 6.74 2.22
C THR A 112 -20.30 5.76 2.55
N VAL A 113 -19.93 4.69 3.26
CA VAL A 113 -20.81 3.55 3.51
C VAL A 113 -20.40 2.83 4.79
N SER A 114 -21.34 2.18 5.47
CA SER A 114 -21.02 1.34 6.62
C SER A 114 -20.07 0.18 6.24
N ALA A 115 -19.00 0.00 7.00
CA ALA A 115 -18.05 -1.09 6.81
C ALA A 115 -18.70 -2.47 6.95
N ARG A 116 -19.77 -2.58 7.73
CA ARG A 116 -20.54 -3.82 7.92
C ARG A 116 -21.23 -4.35 6.66
N GLN A 117 -21.40 -3.51 5.63
CA GLN A 117 -21.94 -3.92 4.34
C GLN A 117 -20.90 -4.65 3.46
N CYS A 118 -19.62 -4.59 3.83
CA CYS A 118 -18.57 -5.24 3.06
C CYS A 118 -18.65 -6.77 3.18
N PRO A 119 -18.71 -7.50 2.05
CA PRO A 119 -18.79 -8.98 2.07
C PRO A 119 -17.63 -9.66 2.79
N SER A 120 -16.46 -8.99 2.85
CA SER A 120 -15.27 -9.50 3.55
C SER A 120 -15.05 -8.86 4.92
N TYR A 121 -16.03 -8.16 5.49
CA TYR A 121 -15.85 -7.53 6.80
C TYR A 121 -15.58 -8.59 7.89
N SER A 122 -14.54 -8.36 8.67
CA SER A 122 -14.08 -9.31 9.68
C SER A 122 -15.02 -9.36 10.88
N PRO A 123 -15.38 -10.54 11.40
CA PRO A 123 -16.07 -10.63 12.69
C PRO A 123 -15.25 -10.09 13.87
N LYS A 124 -13.94 -9.86 13.69
CA LYS A 124 -13.04 -9.26 14.69
C LYS A 124 -12.79 -7.77 14.47
N ALA A 125 -13.44 -7.14 13.51
CA ALA A 125 -13.18 -5.73 13.18
C ALA A 125 -13.50 -4.77 14.34
N GLU A 126 -14.45 -5.15 15.20
CA GLU A 126 -14.89 -4.35 16.34
C GLU A 126 -14.39 -4.94 17.69
N ASP A 127 -13.42 -5.85 17.68
CA ASP A 127 -12.82 -6.37 18.91
C ASP A 127 -12.05 -5.23 19.63
N PRO A 128 -12.41 -4.87 20.87
CA PRO A 128 -11.75 -3.79 21.59
C PRO A 128 -10.27 -4.08 21.92
N GLN A 129 -9.85 -5.33 21.86
CA GLN A 129 -8.44 -5.69 21.99
C GLN A 129 -7.67 -5.47 20.70
N GLY A 130 -8.37 -5.33 19.58
CA GLY A 130 -7.79 -5.25 18.25
C GLY A 130 -7.35 -6.61 17.71
N VAL A 131 -6.76 -6.59 16.53
CA VAL A 131 -6.20 -7.76 15.86
C VAL A 131 -4.68 -7.73 15.91
N PRO A 132 -3.99 -8.86 16.16
CA PRO A 132 -2.54 -8.89 16.17
C PRO A 132 -1.98 -8.67 14.75
N ILE A 133 -0.93 -7.86 14.66
CA ILE A 133 -0.23 -7.56 13.42
C ILE A 133 0.94 -8.52 13.27
N SER A 134 1.04 -9.21 12.14
CA SER A 134 2.16 -10.09 11.81
C SER A 134 3.07 -9.51 10.73
N ALA A 135 2.53 -8.63 9.88
CA ALA A 135 3.27 -7.93 8.84
C ALA A 135 2.76 -6.50 8.67
N ILE A 136 3.68 -5.58 8.39
CA ILE A 136 3.40 -4.21 7.95
C ILE A 136 3.93 -4.09 6.52
N VAL A 137 3.10 -3.57 5.62
CA VAL A 137 3.46 -3.45 4.21
C VAL A 137 3.40 -1.99 3.81
N PHE A 138 4.56 -1.41 3.50
CA PHE A 138 4.65 -0.10 2.87
C PHE A 138 4.67 -0.23 1.36
N GLY A 139 4.20 0.78 0.65
CA GLY A 139 4.24 0.80 -0.81
C GLY A 139 3.90 2.16 -1.37
N GLY A 140 4.46 2.46 -2.54
CA GLY A 140 4.20 3.70 -3.27
C GLY A 140 4.21 3.44 -4.77
N ARG A 141 3.71 4.39 -5.55
CA ARG A 141 3.79 4.32 -7.00
C ARG A 141 5.20 4.66 -7.46
N ARG A 142 5.95 3.66 -7.89
CA ARG A 142 7.30 3.81 -8.41
C ARG A 142 7.39 3.14 -9.78
N ALA A 143 7.50 3.93 -10.85
CA ALA A 143 7.61 3.39 -12.21
C ALA A 143 8.94 2.67 -12.46
N SER A 144 9.96 2.97 -11.66
CA SER A 144 11.32 2.42 -11.82
C SER A 144 11.95 2.03 -10.49
N LEU A 145 13.09 1.34 -10.55
CA LEU A 145 14.02 0.97 -9.47
C LEU A 145 13.48 -0.05 -8.48
N VAL A 146 12.37 0.28 -7.79
CA VAL A 146 11.87 -0.51 -6.67
C VAL A 146 11.33 -1.87 -7.15
N PRO A 147 11.83 -3.01 -6.62
CA PRO A 147 11.36 -4.34 -7.01
C PRO A 147 9.92 -4.59 -6.56
N LEU A 148 9.33 -5.70 -6.99
CA LEU A 148 7.97 -6.10 -6.65
C LEU A 148 7.75 -6.13 -5.14
N VAL A 149 8.71 -6.69 -4.40
CA VAL A 149 8.65 -6.79 -2.94
C VAL A 149 10.05 -6.97 -2.36
N PHE A 150 10.27 -6.43 -1.15
CA PHE A 150 11.39 -6.82 -0.29
C PHE A 150 11.00 -6.75 1.19
N GLU A 151 11.65 -7.56 2.02
CA GLU A 151 11.51 -7.59 3.47
C GLU A 151 12.64 -6.78 4.12
N ALA A 152 12.32 -5.93 5.07
CA ALA A 152 13.31 -5.25 5.90
C ALA A 152 14.03 -6.26 6.82
N ARG A 153 15.33 -6.05 7.08
CA ARG A 153 16.14 -6.96 7.89
C ARG A 153 15.73 -7.02 9.36
N ASP A 154 15.34 -5.89 9.89
CA ASP A 154 14.94 -5.70 11.28
C ASP A 154 13.99 -4.51 11.42
N TRP A 155 13.55 -4.22 12.63
CA TRP A 155 12.61 -3.15 12.91
C TRP A 155 13.14 -1.77 12.54
N THR A 156 14.42 -1.47 12.87
CA THR A 156 15.05 -0.18 12.56
C THR A 156 15.13 0.06 11.05
N HIS A 157 15.54 -0.97 10.31
CA HIS A 157 15.52 -0.92 8.84
C HIS A 157 14.10 -0.75 8.30
N GLY A 158 13.11 -1.44 8.87
CA GLY A 158 11.71 -1.30 8.48
C GLY A 158 11.16 0.11 8.71
N VAL A 159 11.52 0.75 9.82
CA VAL A 159 11.17 2.15 10.08
C VAL A 159 11.83 3.07 9.05
N LEU A 160 13.09 2.82 8.67
CA LEU A 160 13.75 3.58 7.58
C LEU A 160 13.03 3.38 6.25
N VAL A 161 12.62 2.16 5.91
CA VAL A 161 11.84 1.87 4.69
C VAL A 161 10.54 2.68 4.65
N GLY A 162 9.79 2.71 5.75
CA GLY A 162 8.58 3.52 5.87
C GLY A 162 8.84 5.02 5.81
N ALA A 163 9.89 5.50 6.51
CA ALA A 163 10.29 6.91 6.50
C ALA A 163 10.76 7.37 5.12
N ALA A 164 11.43 6.49 4.37
CA ALA A 164 11.96 6.76 3.04
C ALA A 164 10.92 6.63 1.91
N MET A 165 9.72 6.15 2.22
CA MET A 165 8.71 5.85 1.22
C MET A 165 8.51 7.01 0.26
N GLY A 166 8.54 6.71 -1.03
CA GLY A 166 8.31 7.67 -2.10
C GLY A 166 7.19 7.20 -3.03
N SER A 167 6.43 8.15 -3.54
CA SER A 167 5.35 7.87 -4.48
C SER A 167 5.30 8.93 -5.57
N GLU A 168 5.07 8.49 -6.81
CA GLU A 168 4.87 9.40 -7.93
C GLU A 168 3.50 10.05 -7.88
N THR A 169 3.44 11.32 -8.26
CA THR A 169 2.19 12.08 -8.32
C THR A 169 1.26 11.55 -9.42
N THR A 170 -0.04 11.65 -9.19
CA THR A 170 -1.10 11.26 -10.14
C THR A 170 -1.87 12.46 -10.65
N ALA A 171 -2.71 12.28 -11.67
CA ALA A 171 -3.58 13.32 -12.21
C ALA A 171 -4.58 13.90 -11.19
N ALA A 172 -4.89 13.17 -10.11
CA ALA A 172 -5.75 13.65 -9.02
C ALA A 172 -5.02 14.63 -8.08
N ALA A 173 -3.68 14.69 -8.13
CA ALA A 173 -2.89 15.65 -7.36
C ALA A 173 -2.70 16.92 -8.18
N THR A 174 -2.69 18.07 -7.50
CA THR A 174 -2.30 19.35 -8.13
C THR A 174 -0.80 19.34 -8.44
N GLY A 175 -0.43 19.48 -9.71
CA GLY A 175 0.98 19.52 -10.15
C GLY A 175 1.29 18.57 -11.31
N ALA A 176 2.57 18.36 -11.59
CA ALA A 176 3.03 17.46 -12.64
C ALA A 176 2.79 15.99 -12.27
N VAL A 177 2.31 15.21 -13.24
CA VAL A 177 2.13 13.75 -13.11
C VAL A 177 3.49 13.04 -13.19
N GLY A 178 3.68 11.97 -12.40
CA GLY A 178 4.88 11.15 -12.45
C GLY A 178 6.09 11.75 -11.71
N VAL A 179 5.91 12.81 -10.95
CA VAL A 179 6.98 13.39 -10.13
C VAL A 179 7.07 12.63 -8.80
N MET A 180 8.23 12.04 -8.52
CA MET A 180 8.49 11.36 -7.26
C MET A 180 8.53 12.35 -6.10
N ARG A 181 7.79 12.06 -5.04
CA ARG A 181 7.83 12.81 -3.78
C ARG A 181 7.97 11.86 -2.60
N ARG A 182 8.66 12.29 -1.56
CA ARG A 182 8.68 11.57 -0.28
C ARG A 182 7.33 11.73 0.41
N ASP A 183 6.82 10.61 0.86
CA ASP A 183 5.55 10.51 1.59
C ASP A 183 5.71 9.50 2.73
N PRO A 184 6.42 9.90 3.80
CA PRO A 184 6.80 8.99 4.87
C PRO A 184 5.57 8.28 5.44
N MET A 185 5.62 6.94 5.40
CA MET A 185 4.58 6.03 5.92
C MET A 185 3.17 6.33 5.35
N ALA A 186 3.07 6.97 4.16
CA ALA A 186 1.84 7.51 3.56
C ALA A 186 1.08 8.50 4.47
N MET A 187 1.79 9.18 5.38
CA MET A 187 1.21 10.02 6.44
C MET A 187 1.40 11.51 6.24
N LYS A 188 2.02 11.94 5.13
CA LYS A 188 2.41 13.35 4.95
C LYS A 188 1.25 14.36 5.14
N PRO A 189 0.03 14.13 4.67
CA PRO A 189 -1.08 15.06 4.90
C PRO A 189 -1.65 15.02 6.33
N PHE A 190 -1.30 14.01 7.12
CA PHE A 190 -1.96 13.72 8.40
C PHE A 190 -1.09 13.95 9.62
N CYS A 191 0.25 14.09 9.45
CA CYS A 191 1.16 14.35 10.54
C CYS A 191 1.33 15.86 10.77
N GLY A 192 0.75 16.37 11.85
CA GLY A 192 0.75 17.79 12.18
C GLY A 192 1.98 18.28 12.97
N TYR A 193 3.05 17.48 13.04
CA TYR A 193 4.30 17.80 13.75
C TYR A 193 5.52 17.29 12.98
N ASN A 194 6.73 17.49 13.51
CA ASN A 194 7.94 17.06 12.82
C ASN A 194 7.98 15.53 12.67
N PHE A 195 8.13 15.05 11.44
CA PHE A 195 8.16 13.61 11.15
C PHE A 195 9.28 12.86 11.87
N ALA A 196 10.38 13.50 12.21
CA ALA A 196 11.44 12.86 12.97
C ALA A 196 10.95 12.37 14.35
N ASP A 197 10.02 13.10 14.99
CA ASP A 197 9.41 12.69 16.25
C ASP A 197 8.49 11.46 16.04
N TYR A 198 7.81 11.40 14.90
CA TYR A 198 7.01 10.22 14.50
C TYR A 198 7.89 9.01 14.22
N PHE A 199 9.02 9.19 13.54
CA PHE A 199 10.00 8.12 13.34
C PHE A 199 10.59 7.62 14.66
N ALA A 200 10.91 8.54 15.58
CA ALA A 200 11.39 8.18 16.92
C ALA A 200 10.33 7.36 17.69
N HIS A 201 9.07 7.71 17.55
CA HIS A 201 7.96 6.93 18.14
C HIS A 201 7.90 5.53 17.56
N TRP A 202 7.99 5.35 16.24
CA TRP A 202 8.06 4.02 15.61
C TRP A 202 9.25 3.22 16.10
N LEU A 203 10.44 3.84 16.19
CA LEU A 203 11.65 3.18 16.69
C LEU A 203 11.49 2.71 18.14
N SER A 204 10.73 3.44 18.97
CA SER A 204 10.53 3.10 20.37
C SER A 204 9.85 1.75 20.59
N PHE A 205 9.01 1.29 19.66
CA PHE A 205 8.41 -0.06 19.73
C PHE A 205 9.48 -1.17 19.64
N GLY A 206 10.54 -0.94 18.89
CA GLY A 206 11.68 -1.87 18.79
C GLY A 206 12.59 -1.88 20.01
N GLN A 207 12.44 -0.88 20.89
CA GLN A 207 13.20 -0.74 22.13
C GLN A 207 12.38 -1.12 23.38
N ALA A 208 11.05 -1.28 23.21
CA ALA A 208 10.14 -1.60 24.27
C ALA A 208 10.51 -2.95 24.89
N ASP A 209 10.73 -2.94 26.17
CA ASP A 209 10.99 -4.05 27.08
C ASP A 209 11.95 -5.14 26.55
N ALA A 210 13.23 -5.06 26.98
CA ALA A 210 14.26 -6.04 26.62
C ALA A 210 13.92 -7.49 27.07
N THR A 211 12.86 -7.67 27.84
CA THR A 211 12.38 -9.00 28.31
C THR A 211 11.42 -9.65 27.31
N LEU A 212 10.83 -8.88 26.36
CA LEU A 212 9.94 -9.42 25.34
C LEU A 212 10.73 -9.96 24.14
N PRO A 213 10.25 -11.05 23.49
CA PRO A 213 10.90 -11.59 22.32
C PRO A 213 10.93 -10.54 21.20
N LYS A 214 12.10 -10.21 20.64
CA LYS A 214 12.21 -9.34 19.45
C LYS A 214 11.42 -9.84 18.26
N THR A 215 11.10 -11.13 18.22
CA THR A 215 10.26 -11.78 17.22
C THR A 215 8.76 -11.48 17.38
N ALA A 216 8.36 -10.79 18.44
CA ALA A 216 6.97 -10.41 18.67
C ALA A 216 6.53 -9.21 17.79
N LEU A 217 7.48 -8.39 17.32
CA LEU A 217 7.18 -7.30 16.39
C LEU A 217 6.87 -7.83 14.98
N PRO A 218 5.95 -7.19 14.26
CA PRO A 218 5.66 -7.57 12.88
C PRO A 218 6.87 -7.37 11.96
N LYS A 219 7.01 -8.23 10.97
CA LYS A 219 7.94 -7.99 9.87
C LYS A 219 7.47 -6.82 9.02
N ILE A 220 8.40 -6.05 8.47
CA ILE A 220 8.10 -4.92 7.60
C ILE A 220 8.54 -5.26 6.18
N PHE A 221 7.63 -5.04 5.23
CA PHE A 221 7.84 -5.26 3.81
C PHE A 221 7.61 -3.96 3.04
N HIS A 222 8.24 -3.86 1.88
CA HIS A 222 7.92 -2.86 0.88
C HIS A 222 7.45 -3.55 -0.40
N VAL A 223 6.39 -3.01 -1.02
CA VAL A 223 5.84 -3.50 -2.29
C VAL A 223 5.78 -2.40 -3.33
N ASN A 224 5.86 -2.78 -4.60
CA ASN A 224 5.66 -1.87 -5.72
C ASN A 224 4.84 -2.54 -6.82
N TRP A 225 3.54 -2.26 -6.85
CA TRP A 225 2.61 -2.77 -7.88
C TRP A 225 2.71 -1.99 -9.21
N PHE A 226 3.47 -0.91 -9.27
CA PHE A 226 3.39 0.12 -10.31
C PHE A 226 4.64 0.19 -11.19
N ARG A 227 5.56 -0.77 -11.07
CA ARG A 227 6.75 -0.79 -11.93
C ARG A 227 6.37 -0.96 -13.38
N LYS A 228 7.04 -0.21 -14.27
CA LYS A 228 6.78 -0.18 -15.70
C LYS A 228 7.95 -0.76 -16.48
N GLY A 229 7.63 -1.39 -17.60
CA GLY A 229 8.58 -1.79 -18.61
C GLY A 229 8.96 -0.66 -19.57
N GLY A 230 9.83 -0.94 -20.51
CA GLY A 230 10.27 0.02 -21.54
C GLY A 230 9.14 0.53 -22.44
N ASP A 231 8.04 -0.21 -22.54
CA ASP A 231 6.82 0.18 -23.25
C ASP A 231 5.87 1.09 -22.44
N GLY A 232 6.23 1.40 -21.20
CA GLY A 232 5.46 2.24 -20.28
C GLY A 232 4.27 1.54 -19.61
N LYS A 233 4.05 0.24 -19.85
CA LYS A 233 2.99 -0.53 -19.20
C LYS A 233 3.44 -1.09 -17.85
N PHE A 234 2.47 -1.38 -16.99
CA PHE A 234 2.75 -2.04 -15.72
C PHE A 234 3.22 -3.48 -15.96
N LEU A 235 4.27 -3.87 -15.25
CA LEU A 235 4.85 -5.20 -15.32
C LEU A 235 4.10 -6.22 -14.47
N TRP A 236 3.49 -5.78 -13.37
CA TRP A 236 2.71 -6.64 -12.48
C TRP A 236 1.22 -6.50 -12.76
N PRO A 237 0.45 -7.59 -12.87
CA PRO A 237 -0.99 -7.53 -13.18
C PRO A 237 -1.82 -6.82 -12.10
N GLY A 238 -1.40 -6.88 -10.85
CA GLY A 238 -2.13 -6.27 -9.75
C GLY A 238 -3.38 -7.02 -9.32
N PHE A 239 -4.29 -6.32 -8.64
CA PHE A 239 -5.58 -6.83 -8.14
C PHE A 239 -5.45 -8.15 -7.36
N GLY A 240 -6.19 -9.20 -7.75
CA GLY A 240 -6.15 -10.51 -7.08
C GLY A 240 -4.76 -11.14 -7.05
N GLU A 241 -3.92 -10.88 -8.07
CA GLU A 241 -2.56 -11.43 -8.15
C GLU A 241 -1.62 -10.88 -7.06
N ASN A 242 -1.98 -9.77 -6.42
CA ASN A 242 -1.25 -9.26 -5.26
C ASN A 242 -1.23 -10.27 -4.09
N LEU A 243 -2.21 -11.18 -4.02
CA LEU A 243 -2.22 -12.23 -3.00
C LEU A 243 -1.02 -13.15 -3.09
N ARG A 244 -0.47 -13.40 -4.27
CA ARG A 244 0.74 -14.21 -4.48
C ARG A 244 1.95 -13.65 -3.74
N VAL A 245 2.07 -12.34 -3.73
CA VAL A 245 3.13 -11.63 -2.99
C VAL A 245 2.85 -11.66 -1.49
N LEU A 246 1.59 -11.47 -1.08
CA LEU A 246 1.18 -11.60 0.32
C LEU A 246 1.37 -13.02 0.85
N GLU A 247 1.17 -14.04 0.04
CA GLU A 247 1.48 -15.43 0.40
C GLU A 247 2.97 -15.59 0.74
N TRP A 248 3.87 -15.09 -0.11
CA TRP A 248 5.30 -15.12 0.18
C TRP A 248 5.62 -14.39 1.50
N MET A 249 5.04 -13.20 1.73
CA MET A 249 5.21 -12.48 3.00
C MET A 249 4.76 -13.31 4.21
N ILE A 250 3.61 -13.97 4.12
CA ILE A 250 3.09 -14.84 5.18
C ILE A 250 4.06 -15.99 5.44
N ARG A 251 4.55 -16.66 4.40
CA ARG A 251 5.57 -17.72 4.53
C ARG A 251 6.87 -17.21 5.14
N ARG A 252 7.28 -15.96 4.82
CA ARG A 252 8.43 -15.29 5.47
C ARG A 252 8.19 -15.06 6.96
N VAL A 253 6.99 -14.61 7.33
CA VAL A 253 6.59 -14.43 8.74
C VAL A 253 6.63 -15.75 9.50
N GLU A 254 6.19 -16.83 8.85
CA GLU A 254 6.16 -18.18 9.43
C GLU A 254 7.52 -18.91 9.39
N GLY A 255 8.54 -18.32 8.79
CA GLY A 255 9.86 -18.96 8.60
C GLY A 255 9.84 -20.12 7.60
N LYS A 256 8.89 -20.13 6.65
CA LYS A 256 8.69 -21.20 5.65
C LYS A 256 9.13 -20.83 4.23
N ALA A 257 9.67 -19.65 4.02
CA ALA A 257 10.20 -19.22 2.73
C ALA A 257 11.60 -18.65 2.87
N ASP A 258 12.45 -18.96 1.91
CA ASP A 258 13.79 -18.36 1.78
C ASP A 258 13.70 -16.96 1.14
N ALA A 259 14.83 -16.25 1.15
CA ALA A 259 15.00 -14.98 0.48
C ALA A 259 16.48 -14.72 0.18
N VAL A 260 16.73 -13.89 -0.83
CA VAL A 260 18.07 -13.44 -1.18
C VAL A 260 18.40 -12.18 -0.39
N GLU A 261 19.49 -12.20 0.35
CA GLU A 261 19.95 -11.00 1.04
C GLU A 261 20.60 -10.02 0.06
N THR A 262 20.17 -8.77 0.13
CA THR A 262 20.68 -7.65 -0.66
C THR A 262 20.99 -6.46 0.24
N PRO A 263 21.70 -5.42 -0.24
CA PRO A 263 21.86 -4.19 0.55
C PRO A 263 20.57 -3.53 1.00
N ILE A 264 19.47 -3.66 0.25
CA ILE A 264 18.18 -3.04 0.57
C ILE A 264 17.24 -3.92 1.41
N GLY A 265 17.61 -5.14 1.73
CA GLY A 265 16.79 -6.10 2.46
C GLY A 265 16.76 -7.47 1.80
N HIS A 266 15.76 -8.27 2.13
CA HIS A 266 15.59 -9.62 1.61
C HIS A 266 14.58 -9.64 0.47
N LEU A 267 14.99 -10.10 -0.71
CA LEU A 267 14.15 -10.21 -1.90
C LEU A 267 13.75 -11.67 -2.13
N PRO A 268 12.54 -11.96 -2.67
CA PRO A 268 12.26 -13.28 -3.21
C PRO A 268 13.07 -13.53 -4.48
N ARG A 269 13.37 -14.81 -4.79
CA ARG A 269 13.58 -15.22 -6.17
C ARG A 269 12.23 -15.30 -6.89
N ALA A 270 12.24 -15.30 -8.23
CA ALA A 270 11.00 -15.44 -8.99
C ALA A 270 10.26 -16.74 -8.66
N GLU A 271 10.99 -17.83 -8.44
CA GLU A 271 10.44 -19.14 -8.06
C GLU A 271 9.85 -19.19 -6.64
N ASP A 272 10.16 -18.22 -5.78
CA ASP A 272 9.59 -18.12 -4.44
C ASP A 272 8.16 -17.55 -4.46
N ILE A 273 7.76 -16.90 -5.56
CA ILE A 273 6.40 -16.40 -5.79
C ILE A 273 5.66 -17.38 -6.69
N ASN A 274 4.47 -17.80 -6.28
CA ASN A 274 3.64 -18.65 -7.13
C ASN A 274 3.15 -17.85 -8.35
N LEU A 275 3.74 -18.11 -9.51
CA LEU A 275 3.42 -17.46 -10.79
C LEU A 275 2.55 -18.34 -11.71
N ASP A 276 1.97 -19.42 -11.22
CA ASP A 276 1.14 -20.33 -12.03
C ASP A 276 -0.02 -19.55 -12.67
N GLY A 277 -0.09 -19.59 -14.02
CA GLY A 277 -1.09 -18.86 -14.80
C GLY A 277 -0.82 -17.35 -14.97
N VAL A 278 0.29 -16.83 -14.45
CA VAL A 278 0.73 -15.45 -14.69
C VAL A 278 1.89 -15.47 -15.68
N ALA A 279 1.67 -14.91 -16.87
CA ALA A 279 2.72 -14.78 -17.88
C ALA A 279 3.49 -13.46 -17.64
N LEU A 280 4.75 -13.58 -17.23
CA LEU A 280 5.68 -12.46 -17.16
C LEU A 280 6.71 -12.59 -18.31
N SER A 281 7.06 -11.46 -18.96
CA SER A 281 8.17 -11.40 -19.89
C SER A 281 9.51 -11.51 -19.17
N ASP A 282 10.59 -11.80 -19.90
CA ASP A 282 11.95 -11.81 -19.36
C ASP A 282 12.33 -10.44 -18.75
N GLU A 283 11.94 -9.33 -19.41
CA GLU A 283 12.08 -7.99 -18.87
C GLU A 283 11.35 -7.83 -17.54
N ALA A 284 10.11 -8.33 -17.45
CA ALA A 284 9.34 -8.27 -16.21
C ALA A 284 10.00 -9.05 -15.08
N HIS A 285 10.52 -10.25 -15.36
CA HIS A 285 11.28 -11.04 -14.39
C HIS A 285 12.52 -10.29 -13.90
N GLU A 286 13.32 -9.75 -14.81
CA GLU A 286 14.53 -9.00 -14.46
C GLU A 286 14.20 -7.76 -13.59
N LEU A 287 13.20 -6.98 -14.00
CA LEU A 287 12.87 -5.74 -13.32
C LEU A 287 12.12 -5.95 -12.00
N LEU A 288 11.23 -6.93 -11.89
CA LEU A 288 10.44 -7.16 -10.67
C LEU A 288 11.22 -7.86 -9.56
N PHE A 289 12.16 -8.75 -9.91
CA PHE A 289 12.92 -9.56 -8.96
C PHE A 289 14.42 -9.21 -8.90
N GLY A 290 14.89 -8.38 -9.82
CA GLY A 290 16.28 -7.96 -9.91
C GLY A 290 16.66 -6.85 -8.92
N PHE A 291 17.97 -6.60 -8.86
CA PHE A 291 18.59 -5.62 -8.00
C PHE A 291 19.50 -4.68 -8.78
N ASP A 292 19.10 -3.43 -8.95
CA ASP A 292 19.88 -2.37 -9.59
C ASP A 292 20.73 -1.62 -8.55
N ARG A 293 22.00 -2.02 -8.41
CA ARG A 293 22.93 -1.42 -7.44
C ARG A 293 23.12 0.08 -7.67
N ALA A 294 23.32 0.50 -8.93
CA ALA A 294 23.61 1.91 -9.25
C ALA A 294 22.39 2.81 -8.98
N GLY A 295 21.21 2.36 -9.37
CA GLY A 295 19.97 3.06 -9.06
C GLY A 295 19.75 3.20 -7.55
N TRP A 296 20.01 2.15 -6.79
CA TRP A 296 19.88 2.20 -5.33
C TRP A 296 20.96 3.06 -4.65
N GLN A 297 22.17 3.15 -5.20
CA GLN A 297 23.17 4.12 -4.71
C GLN A 297 22.65 5.55 -4.82
N ALA A 298 22.08 5.93 -5.96
CA ALA A 298 21.49 7.25 -6.17
C ALA A 298 20.29 7.50 -5.24
N GLU A 299 19.41 6.50 -5.07
CA GLU A 299 18.25 6.59 -4.17
C GLU A 299 18.68 6.81 -2.71
N PHE A 300 19.71 6.08 -2.24
CA PHE A 300 20.20 6.22 -0.85
C PHE A 300 20.99 7.51 -0.63
N ALA A 301 21.63 8.07 -1.65
CA ALA A 301 22.21 9.42 -1.58
C ALA A 301 21.10 10.46 -1.38
N SER A 302 20.07 10.44 -2.22
CA SER A 302 18.88 11.31 -2.07
C SER A 302 18.17 11.13 -0.73
N LEU A 303 18.11 9.89 -0.20
CA LEU A 303 17.53 9.63 1.11
C LEU A 303 18.37 10.29 2.23
N GLY A 304 19.69 10.29 2.12
CA GLY A 304 20.57 10.97 3.06
C GLY A 304 20.28 12.48 3.13
N GLU A 305 20.07 13.12 1.97
CA GLU A 305 19.67 14.53 1.88
C GLU A 305 18.30 14.77 2.52
N TYR A 306 17.31 13.93 2.17
CA TYR A 306 15.98 14.01 2.74
C TYR A 306 15.95 13.93 4.27
N LEU A 307 16.73 13.04 4.87
CA LEU A 307 16.78 12.90 6.32
C LEU A 307 17.35 14.17 7.00
N GLN A 308 18.11 15.00 6.29
CA GLN A 308 18.61 16.27 6.82
C GLN A 308 17.52 17.34 6.93
N GLU A 309 16.42 17.24 6.14
CA GLU A 309 15.30 18.17 6.21
C GLU A 309 14.67 18.24 7.60
N PHE A 310 14.75 17.18 8.39
CA PHE A 310 14.20 17.11 9.75
C PHE A 310 15.18 17.66 10.82
N GLY A 311 16.38 18.07 10.41
CA GLY A 311 17.38 18.71 11.26
C GLY A 311 17.89 17.82 12.39
N ALA A 312 18.14 18.42 13.56
CA ALA A 312 18.68 17.73 14.72
C ALA A 312 17.73 16.69 15.34
N ARG A 313 16.44 16.72 14.99
CA ARG A 313 15.43 15.76 15.48
C ARG A 313 15.51 14.40 14.82
N THR A 314 16.15 14.30 13.63
CA THR A 314 16.30 13.00 12.95
C THR A 314 16.96 11.99 13.86
N PRO A 315 16.29 10.86 14.18
CA PRO A 315 16.85 9.83 15.05
C PRO A 315 18.19 9.32 14.52
N GLN A 316 19.19 9.23 15.43
CA GLN A 316 20.52 8.76 15.03
C GLN A 316 20.47 7.35 14.43
N ALA A 317 19.64 6.47 14.97
CA ALA A 317 19.46 5.12 14.45
C ALA A 317 19.07 5.08 12.96
N LEU A 318 18.26 6.03 12.45
CA LEU A 318 17.93 6.09 11.03
C LEU A 318 19.08 6.62 10.19
N LYS A 319 19.86 7.56 10.69
CA LYS A 319 21.09 8.06 10.02
C LYS A 319 22.11 6.93 9.88
N ASP A 320 22.34 6.20 10.96
CA ASP A 320 23.29 5.08 11.00
C ASP A 320 22.86 3.97 10.05
N GLU A 321 21.56 3.63 10.02
CA GLU A 321 21.02 2.62 9.13
C GLU A 321 21.11 3.04 7.65
N GLN A 322 20.80 4.30 7.32
CA GLN A 322 20.95 4.84 5.97
C GLN A 322 22.42 4.76 5.53
N GLN A 323 23.37 5.17 6.39
CA GLN A 323 24.80 5.11 6.09
C GLN A 323 25.30 3.66 5.93
N ARG A 324 24.82 2.74 6.79
CA ARG A 324 25.15 1.31 6.70
C ARG A 324 24.74 0.72 5.36
N ILE A 325 23.54 1.05 4.89
CA ILE A 325 23.06 0.56 3.59
C ILE A 325 23.82 1.23 2.44
N ALA A 326 24.05 2.54 2.50
CA ALA A 326 24.84 3.26 1.51
C ALA A 326 26.27 2.67 1.37
N ALA A 327 26.91 2.32 2.47
CA ALA A 327 28.21 1.65 2.47
C ALA A 327 28.16 0.26 1.82
N ARG A 328 27.13 -0.55 2.09
CA ARG A 328 26.91 -1.87 1.43
C ARG A 328 26.61 -1.76 -0.07
N LEU A 329 26.06 -0.63 -0.50
CA LEU A 329 25.81 -0.36 -1.92
C LEU A 329 27.09 0.09 -2.62
N ALA A 330 28.04 0.72 -1.93
CA ALA A 330 29.31 1.20 -2.49
C ALA A 330 30.33 0.07 -2.68
N GLY A 331 30.31 -0.97 -1.85
CA GLY A 331 31.18 -2.15 -1.94
C GLY A 331 30.53 -3.30 -2.65
#